data_ac33819ea72bb20bd38615c760d48ddf
#
_entry.id   ac33819ea72bb20bd38615c760d48ddf
#
_cell.length_a   1.000
_cell.length_b   1.000
_cell.length_c   1.000
_cell.angle_alpha   90.00
_cell.angle_beta   90.00
_cell.angle_gamma   90.00
#
_symmetry.space_group_name_H-M   'P 1'
#
loop_
_entity.id
_entity.type
_entity.pdbx_description
1 polymer ?
#
loop_
_entity_poly.entity_id
_entity_poly.type
_entity_poly.pdbx_seq_one_letter_code
_entity_poly.pdbx_strand_id
1 'polypeptide(L)'
;KWSRPKRVASPLVHFHSTSKVYPSPLGVVLVLSPWNYPLQLALVPMVDAIAAGNCVALKPSRTSKATSALLIDMVAEIFPPEFVCGFPGSGEMNDWLLEVRWDQIFFTGSPNVGHTIMQAAAKFLTPVVLELGGKSPCIVDETANIKRAAQRIAWGKGINCGQTCVAPDYFLVHKNVVDEFIPQLEACFHQYYGDDILKCDEW
;
A
#
# COMPACT_ATOMS: atom_id res chain seq x y z
N LYS A 1 2.51 -17.04 -16.71
CA LYS A 1 1.87 -16.15 -17.69
C LYS A 1 2.64 -14.82 -17.80
N TRP A 2 3.06 -14.21 -16.69
CA TRP A 2 3.72 -12.89 -16.65
C TRP A 2 5.19 -12.92 -17.10
N SER A 3 5.90 -14.00 -16.91
CA SER A 3 7.29 -14.21 -17.35
C SER A 3 7.46 -14.56 -18.83
N ARG A 4 6.33 -14.69 -19.59
CA ARG A 4 6.41 -15.05 -21.01
C ARG A 4 6.85 -13.86 -21.87
N PRO A 5 7.80 -14.07 -22.79
CA PRO A 5 8.21 -13.06 -23.74
C PRO A 5 7.03 -12.55 -24.59
N LYS A 6 6.95 -11.24 -24.79
CA LYS A 6 5.95 -10.60 -25.64
C LYS A 6 6.60 -10.15 -26.95
N ARG A 7 6.01 -10.55 -28.07
CA ARG A 7 6.44 -10.02 -29.39
C ARG A 7 5.97 -8.57 -29.50
N VAL A 8 6.86 -7.71 -29.98
CA VAL A 8 6.59 -6.30 -30.27
C VAL A 8 6.89 -5.99 -31.72
N ALA A 9 6.40 -4.85 -32.21
CA ALA A 9 6.66 -4.42 -33.59
C ALA A 9 8.16 -4.16 -33.78
N SER A 10 8.72 -4.70 -34.86
CA SER A 10 10.10 -4.38 -35.28
C SER A 10 10.06 -3.17 -36.21
N PRO A 11 10.95 -2.16 -36.03
CA PRO A 11 11.07 -1.06 -36.96
C PRO A 11 11.38 -1.54 -38.39
N LEU A 12 10.93 -0.82 -39.42
CA LEU A 12 11.15 -1.19 -40.83
C LEU A 12 12.65 -1.31 -41.18
N VAL A 13 13.50 -0.54 -40.52
CA VAL A 13 14.98 -0.60 -40.69
C VAL A 13 15.56 -1.97 -40.33
N HIS A 14 14.84 -2.75 -39.53
CA HIS A 14 15.20 -4.11 -39.12
C HIS A 14 14.27 -5.16 -39.81
N PHE A 15 13.88 -4.91 -41.05
CA PHE A 15 13.06 -5.84 -41.82
C PHE A 15 13.66 -7.26 -41.81
N HIS A 16 12.79 -8.28 -41.68
CA HIS A 16 13.13 -9.70 -41.38
C HIS A 16 13.54 -10.04 -39.97
N SER A 17 13.67 -9.06 -39.04
CA SER A 17 13.93 -9.37 -37.62
C SER A 17 12.64 -9.57 -36.81
N THR A 18 12.76 -10.20 -35.65
CA THR A 18 11.69 -10.34 -34.65
C THR A 18 12.13 -9.68 -33.35
N SER A 19 11.35 -8.70 -32.89
CA SER A 19 11.58 -8.04 -31.61
C SER A 19 10.70 -8.64 -30.51
N LYS A 20 11.30 -8.88 -29.34
CA LYS A 20 10.59 -9.40 -28.15
C LYS A 20 11.03 -8.69 -26.91
N VAL A 21 10.10 -8.51 -25.96
CA VAL A 21 10.38 -8.05 -24.61
C VAL A 21 10.37 -9.27 -23.68
N TYR A 22 11.44 -9.46 -22.94
CA TYR A 22 11.60 -10.52 -21.96
C TYR A 22 11.51 -9.93 -20.56
N PRO A 23 10.47 -10.27 -19.76
CA PRO A 23 10.47 -9.97 -18.34
C PRO A 23 11.61 -10.69 -17.64
N SER A 24 12.33 -9.99 -16.76
CA SER A 24 13.41 -10.58 -15.94
C SER A 24 13.17 -10.16 -14.49
N PRO A 25 13.28 -11.06 -13.51
CA PRO A 25 13.23 -10.69 -12.10
C PRO A 25 14.41 -9.78 -11.75
N LEU A 26 14.20 -8.92 -10.76
CA LEU A 26 15.26 -8.03 -10.26
C LEU A 26 16.26 -8.78 -9.37
N GLY A 27 15.78 -9.76 -8.60
CA GLY A 27 16.56 -10.54 -7.66
C GLY A 27 15.88 -10.66 -6.30
N VAL A 28 16.40 -10.03 -5.26
CA VAL A 28 15.86 -10.05 -3.90
C VAL A 28 15.16 -8.73 -3.59
N VAL A 29 13.87 -8.80 -3.29
CA VAL A 29 13.01 -7.64 -2.96
C VAL A 29 12.79 -7.58 -1.45
N LEU A 30 13.14 -6.45 -0.83
CA LEU A 30 12.77 -6.15 0.54
C LEU A 30 11.39 -5.51 0.58
N VAL A 31 10.44 -6.12 1.30
CA VAL A 31 9.08 -5.59 1.52
C VAL A 31 8.96 -5.12 2.97
N LEU A 32 8.77 -3.82 3.17
CA LEU A 32 8.55 -3.17 4.46
C LEU A 32 7.10 -2.73 4.54
N SER A 33 6.27 -3.41 5.36
CA SER A 33 4.84 -3.16 5.41
C SER A 33 4.40 -2.39 6.66
N PRO A 34 3.30 -1.60 6.58
CA PRO A 34 2.78 -0.78 7.65
C PRO A 34 1.86 -1.56 8.60
N TRP A 35 1.27 -0.84 9.55
CA TRP A 35 0.40 -1.38 10.60
C TRP A 35 -1.10 -1.25 10.33
N ASN A 36 -1.51 -0.33 9.45
CA ASN A 36 -2.93 0.02 9.26
C ASN A 36 -3.73 -1.04 8.48
N TYR A 37 -3.12 -1.71 7.52
CA TYR A 37 -3.63 -2.92 6.86
C TYR A 37 -2.52 -3.97 6.83
N PRO A 38 -2.17 -4.54 8.01
CA PRO A 38 -0.92 -5.28 8.17
C PRO A 38 -0.84 -6.56 7.34
N LEU A 39 -1.98 -7.22 7.10
CA LEU A 39 -2.03 -8.42 6.28
C LEU A 39 -1.95 -8.07 4.79
N GLN A 40 -2.84 -7.19 4.32
CA GLN A 40 -2.96 -6.85 2.90
C GLN A 40 -1.69 -6.19 2.37
N LEU A 41 -1.17 -5.16 3.07
CA LEU A 41 -0.01 -4.40 2.61
C LEU A 41 1.33 -5.14 2.81
N ALA A 42 1.32 -6.30 3.47
CA ALA A 42 2.44 -7.23 3.49
C ALA A 42 2.34 -8.25 2.34
N LEU A 43 1.17 -8.90 2.20
CA LEU A 43 1.00 -10.02 1.29
C LEU A 43 0.93 -9.60 -0.18
N VAL A 44 0.25 -8.50 -0.52
CA VAL A 44 0.09 -8.09 -1.92
C VAL A 44 1.45 -7.81 -2.58
N PRO A 45 2.33 -6.95 -2.03
CA PRO A 45 3.64 -6.72 -2.63
C PRO A 45 4.53 -7.98 -2.64
N MET A 46 4.44 -8.83 -1.60
CA MET A 46 5.15 -10.10 -1.55
C MET A 46 4.73 -11.03 -2.69
N VAL A 47 3.42 -11.20 -2.89
CA VAL A 47 2.87 -12.06 -3.95
C VAL A 47 3.25 -11.52 -5.33
N ASP A 48 3.20 -10.23 -5.54
CA ASP A 48 3.58 -9.59 -6.81
C ASP A 48 5.07 -9.77 -7.10
N ALA A 49 5.95 -9.64 -6.09
CA ALA A 49 7.37 -9.89 -6.22
C ALA A 49 7.67 -11.36 -6.57
N ILE A 50 7.01 -12.32 -5.89
CA ILE A 50 7.12 -13.76 -6.16
C ILE A 50 6.60 -14.07 -7.58
N ALA A 51 5.47 -13.51 -7.97
CA ALA A 51 4.88 -13.73 -9.30
C ALA A 51 5.77 -13.19 -10.43
N ALA A 52 6.59 -12.16 -10.15
CA ALA A 52 7.59 -11.64 -11.06
C ALA A 52 8.89 -12.47 -11.08
N GLY A 53 9.03 -13.47 -10.20
CA GLY A 53 10.18 -14.39 -10.12
C GLY A 53 11.27 -13.97 -9.16
N ASN A 54 10.97 -13.05 -8.22
CA ASN A 54 11.95 -12.58 -7.23
C ASN A 54 11.90 -13.42 -5.94
N CYS A 55 13.00 -13.42 -5.19
CA CYS A 55 13.01 -13.78 -3.78
C CYS A 55 12.55 -12.59 -2.93
N VAL A 56 11.99 -12.85 -1.74
CA VAL A 56 11.42 -11.80 -0.89
C VAL A 56 11.94 -11.87 0.54
N ALA A 57 12.36 -10.73 1.04
CA ALA A 57 12.59 -10.46 2.46
C ALA A 57 11.40 -9.62 2.97
N LEU A 58 10.57 -10.20 3.85
CA LEU A 58 9.39 -9.54 4.39
C LEU A 58 9.63 -9.05 5.81
N LYS A 59 9.42 -7.77 6.07
CA LYS A 59 9.44 -7.19 7.41
C LYS A 59 8.14 -6.45 7.71
N PRO A 60 7.20 -7.08 8.45
CA PRO A 60 5.97 -6.45 8.88
C PRO A 60 6.21 -5.36 9.95
N SER A 61 5.16 -4.60 10.25
CA SER A 61 5.22 -3.51 11.23
C SER A 61 5.39 -4.02 12.66
N ARG A 62 6.21 -3.34 13.46
CA ARG A 62 6.33 -3.56 14.91
C ARG A 62 5.06 -3.21 15.69
N THR A 63 4.17 -2.39 15.12
CA THR A 63 2.97 -1.90 15.81
C THR A 63 1.87 -2.96 15.84
N SER A 64 1.69 -3.72 14.75
CA SER A 64 0.71 -4.82 14.66
C SER A 64 1.34 -6.16 15.06
N LYS A 65 1.77 -6.29 16.33
CA LYS A 65 2.60 -7.39 16.82
C LYS A 65 2.07 -8.78 16.52
N ALA A 66 0.78 -9.04 16.84
CA ALA A 66 0.17 -10.35 16.64
C ALA A 66 0.10 -10.74 15.15
N THR A 67 -0.36 -9.84 14.30
CA THR A 67 -0.41 -10.08 12.84
C THR A 67 0.98 -10.24 12.26
N SER A 68 1.96 -9.48 12.75
CA SER A 68 3.35 -9.56 12.27
C SER A 68 4.00 -10.90 12.63
N ALA A 69 3.78 -11.40 13.85
CA ALA A 69 4.24 -12.72 14.26
C ALA A 69 3.62 -13.82 13.38
N LEU A 70 2.28 -13.79 13.21
CA LEU A 70 1.58 -14.74 12.37
C LEU A 70 2.10 -14.75 10.92
N LEU A 71 2.36 -13.57 10.34
CA LEU A 71 2.91 -13.46 8.99
C LEU A 71 4.30 -14.10 8.87
N ILE A 72 5.16 -13.91 9.85
CA ILE A 72 6.50 -14.49 9.87
C ILE A 72 6.42 -16.00 9.98
N ASP A 73 5.61 -16.52 10.91
CA ASP A 73 5.40 -17.95 11.10
C ASP A 73 4.83 -18.61 9.86
N MET A 74 3.82 -17.99 9.24
CA MET A 74 3.20 -18.46 8.00
C MET A 74 4.22 -18.50 6.84
N VAL A 75 5.06 -17.48 6.70
CA VAL A 75 6.10 -17.45 5.67
C VAL A 75 7.12 -18.56 5.90
N ALA A 76 7.56 -18.77 7.14
CA ALA A 76 8.50 -19.82 7.50
C ALA A 76 7.95 -21.23 7.30
N GLU A 77 6.64 -21.43 7.48
CA GLU A 77 5.96 -22.72 7.23
C GLU A 77 5.83 -23.05 5.74
N ILE A 78 5.53 -22.02 4.91
CA ILE A 78 5.17 -22.21 3.51
C ILE A 78 6.40 -22.24 2.58
N PHE A 79 7.41 -21.41 2.87
CA PHE A 79 8.53 -21.18 1.96
C PHE A 79 9.87 -21.54 2.56
N PRO A 80 10.82 -22.08 1.77
CA PRO A 80 12.20 -22.17 2.20
C PRO A 80 12.78 -20.75 2.39
N PRO A 81 13.63 -20.53 3.42
CA PRO A 81 14.12 -19.21 3.79
C PRO A 81 14.97 -18.53 2.71
N GLU A 82 15.55 -19.30 1.80
CA GLU A 82 16.30 -18.81 0.63
C GLU A 82 15.39 -18.18 -0.43
N PHE A 83 14.11 -18.49 -0.39
CA PHE A 83 13.11 -17.96 -1.35
C PHE A 83 12.29 -16.82 -0.73
N VAL A 84 11.67 -17.07 0.43
CA VAL A 84 10.94 -16.03 1.18
C VAL A 84 11.29 -16.13 2.65
N CYS A 85 11.78 -15.05 3.24
CA CYS A 85 12.09 -14.99 4.67
C CYS A 85 11.38 -13.82 5.36
N GLY A 86 10.96 -14.05 6.61
CA GLY A 86 10.34 -13.04 7.47
C GLY A 86 11.29 -12.49 8.52
N PHE A 87 11.27 -11.19 8.76
CA PHE A 87 12.05 -10.50 9.76
C PHE A 87 11.14 -9.86 10.83
N PRO A 88 11.51 -9.94 12.13
CA PRO A 88 10.69 -9.34 13.18
C PRO A 88 10.62 -7.82 13.05
N GLY A 89 9.48 -7.25 13.44
CA GLY A 89 9.29 -5.81 13.46
C GLY A 89 9.98 -5.16 14.63
N SER A 90 11.25 -4.73 14.47
CA SER A 90 11.97 -3.92 15.46
C SER A 90 12.65 -2.72 14.79
N GLY A 91 13.05 -1.71 15.61
CA GLY A 91 13.82 -0.57 15.11
C GLY A 91 15.20 -0.98 14.64
N GLU A 92 15.91 -1.76 15.45
CA GLU A 92 17.24 -2.28 15.14
C GLU A 92 17.26 -3.12 13.85
N MET A 93 16.20 -3.92 13.64
CA MET A 93 16.06 -4.69 12.41
C MET A 93 15.89 -3.79 11.18
N ASN A 94 15.18 -2.65 11.30
CA ASN A 94 15.10 -1.70 10.20
C ASN A 94 16.48 -1.15 9.82
N ASP A 95 17.25 -0.72 10.81
CA ASP A 95 18.57 -0.14 10.59
C ASP A 95 19.50 -1.16 9.93
N TRP A 96 19.50 -2.39 10.42
CA TRP A 96 20.28 -3.47 9.83
C TRP A 96 19.87 -3.79 8.39
N LEU A 97 18.57 -3.91 8.11
CA LEU A 97 18.07 -4.20 6.75
C LEU A 97 18.41 -3.08 5.75
N LEU A 98 18.51 -1.83 6.23
CA LEU A 98 18.86 -0.69 5.39
C LEU A 98 20.38 -0.55 5.14
N GLU A 99 21.22 -1.30 5.86
CA GLU A 99 22.66 -1.41 5.60
C GLU A 99 22.99 -2.49 4.57
N VAL A 100 22.04 -3.38 4.25
CA VAL A 100 22.22 -4.44 3.26
C VAL A 100 21.80 -3.96 1.87
N ARG A 101 22.52 -4.40 0.84
CA ARG A 101 22.13 -4.17 -0.55
C ARG A 101 20.96 -5.07 -0.93
N TRP A 102 19.90 -4.46 -1.45
CA TRP A 102 18.75 -5.13 -2.05
C TRP A 102 18.67 -4.82 -3.54
N ASP A 103 18.00 -5.66 -4.33
CA ASP A 103 17.75 -5.40 -5.74
C ASP A 103 16.53 -4.51 -5.95
N GLN A 104 15.61 -4.47 -4.98
CA GLN A 104 14.51 -3.49 -4.87
C GLN A 104 14.04 -3.39 -3.42
N ILE A 105 13.57 -2.21 -3.01
CA ILE A 105 12.84 -2.00 -1.76
C ILE A 105 11.44 -1.52 -2.08
N PHE A 106 10.44 -2.25 -1.56
CA PHE A 106 9.04 -1.84 -1.56
C PHE A 106 8.64 -1.42 -0.14
N PHE A 107 8.26 -0.20 0.04
CA PHE A 107 7.90 0.36 1.35
C PHE A 107 6.52 1.01 1.31
N THR A 108 5.71 0.70 2.33
CA THR A 108 4.46 1.43 2.62
C THR A 108 4.53 1.99 4.02
N GLY A 109 4.32 3.31 4.18
CA GLY A 109 4.36 3.97 5.48
C GLY A 109 4.42 5.49 5.42
N SER A 110 5.06 6.12 6.40
CA SER A 110 5.14 7.58 6.47
C SER A 110 6.19 8.18 5.54
N PRO A 111 5.99 9.43 5.05
CA PRO A 111 6.99 10.14 4.26
C PRO A 111 8.36 10.25 4.93
N ASN A 112 8.39 10.48 6.25
CA ASN A 112 9.65 10.60 6.99
C ASN A 112 10.49 9.32 6.93
N VAL A 113 9.85 8.16 7.12
CA VAL A 113 10.54 6.87 6.98
C VAL A 113 10.88 6.59 5.51
N GLY A 114 10.04 6.97 4.57
CA GLY A 114 10.31 6.88 3.14
C GLY A 114 11.58 7.64 2.74
N HIS A 115 11.80 8.84 3.28
CA HIS A 115 13.06 9.59 3.09
C HIS A 115 14.27 8.81 3.58
N THR A 116 14.19 8.23 4.80
CA THR A 116 15.29 7.42 5.35
C THR A 116 15.61 6.23 4.47
N ILE A 117 14.58 5.52 4.00
CA ILE A 117 14.74 4.36 3.11
C ILE A 117 15.38 4.78 1.78
N MET A 118 14.91 5.87 1.19
CA MET A 118 15.45 6.37 -0.07
C MET A 118 16.93 6.78 0.05
N GLN A 119 17.31 7.42 1.15
CA GLN A 119 18.71 7.76 1.44
C GLN A 119 19.59 6.52 1.61
N ALA A 120 19.10 5.50 2.31
CA ALA A 120 19.83 4.23 2.47
C ALA A 120 19.98 3.49 1.14
N ALA A 121 18.91 3.40 0.36
CA ALA A 121 18.89 2.75 -0.96
C ALA A 121 19.85 3.43 -1.95
N ALA A 122 20.00 4.75 -1.87
CA ALA A 122 20.90 5.52 -2.74
C ALA A 122 22.37 5.09 -2.62
N LYS A 123 22.82 4.59 -1.46
CA LYS A 123 24.18 4.07 -1.26
C LYS A 123 24.52 2.92 -2.22
N PHE A 124 23.51 2.14 -2.59
CA PHE A 124 23.64 0.95 -3.42
C PHE A 124 23.00 1.10 -4.80
N LEU A 125 22.45 2.27 -5.12
CA LEU A 125 21.63 2.53 -6.31
C LEU A 125 20.43 1.58 -6.40
N THR A 126 19.91 1.13 -5.24
CA THR A 126 18.74 0.25 -5.16
C THR A 126 17.48 1.01 -5.55
N PRO A 127 16.68 0.55 -6.53
CA PRO A 127 15.40 1.14 -6.84
C PRO A 127 14.42 0.98 -5.69
N VAL A 128 13.59 2.00 -5.47
CA VAL A 128 12.58 2.01 -4.41
C VAL A 128 11.19 2.26 -4.98
N VAL A 129 10.18 1.59 -4.39
CA VAL A 129 8.77 1.92 -4.54
C VAL A 129 8.29 2.38 -3.18
N LEU A 130 7.81 3.62 -3.10
CA LEU A 130 7.37 4.25 -1.86
C LEU A 130 5.87 4.54 -1.94
N GLU A 131 5.08 3.77 -1.19
CA GLU A 131 3.67 4.01 -0.96
C GLU A 131 3.51 4.78 0.35
N LEU A 132 3.09 6.03 0.27
CA LEU A 132 3.13 6.96 1.39
C LEU A 132 1.73 7.42 1.80
N GLY A 133 1.64 8.28 2.80
CA GLY A 133 0.38 8.88 3.22
C GLY A 133 -0.19 9.83 2.16
N GLY A 134 -1.47 10.16 2.32
CA GLY A 134 -2.18 11.03 1.40
C GLY A 134 -3.01 12.09 2.13
N LYS A 135 -3.35 13.14 1.38
CA LYS A 135 -4.33 14.17 1.70
C LYS A 135 -5.35 14.22 0.57
N SER A 136 -6.18 13.16 0.49
CA SER A 136 -7.07 12.94 -0.65
C SER A 136 -8.25 13.92 -0.63
N PRO A 137 -8.37 14.84 -1.61
CA PRO A 137 -9.52 15.72 -1.73
C PRO A 137 -10.77 14.93 -2.13
N CYS A 138 -11.90 15.29 -1.56
CA CYS A 138 -13.20 14.79 -1.99
C CYS A 138 -14.02 15.98 -2.52
N ILE A 139 -14.41 15.93 -3.78
CA ILE A 139 -15.12 17.00 -4.47
C ILE A 139 -16.60 16.63 -4.58
N VAL A 140 -17.48 17.51 -4.09
CA VAL A 140 -18.94 17.39 -4.19
C VAL A 140 -19.45 18.61 -4.95
N ASP A 141 -19.73 18.44 -6.23
CA ASP A 141 -20.26 19.50 -7.07
C ASP A 141 -21.80 19.58 -7.01
N GLU A 142 -22.39 20.58 -7.64
CA GLU A 142 -23.85 20.81 -7.62
C GLU A 142 -24.67 19.75 -8.39
N THR A 143 -24.02 18.90 -9.19
CA THR A 143 -24.67 17.81 -9.93
C THR A 143 -24.66 16.50 -9.17
N ALA A 144 -23.97 16.44 -8.03
CA ALA A 144 -23.84 15.23 -7.22
C ALA A 144 -25.19 14.82 -6.60
N ASN A 145 -25.39 13.50 -6.47
CA ASN A 145 -26.47 12.99 -5.61
C ASN A 145 -26.00 13.09 -4.16
N ILE A 146 -26.45 14.13 -3.46
CA ILE A 146 -25.97 14.54 -2.14
C ILE A 146 -26.11 13.42 -1.11
N LYS A 147 -27.26 12.76 -1.04
CA LYS A 147 -27.48 11.63 -0.11
C LYS A 147 -26.47 10.51 -0.34
N ARG A 148 -26.25 10.12 -1.60
CA ARG A 148 -25.29 9.05 -1.95
C ARG A 148 -23.84 9.48 -1.72
N ALA A 149 -23.52 10.75 -1.98
CA ALA A 149 -22.21 11.32 -1.70
C ALA A 149 -21.90 11.25 -0.20
N ALA A 150 -22.82 11.74 0.64
CA ALA A 150 -22.71 11.69 2.09
C ALA A 150 -22.50 10.26 2.62
N GLN A 151 -23.29 9.29 2.16
CA GLN A 151 -23.16 7.88 2.54
C GLN A 151 -21.79 7.31 2.20
N ARG A 152 -21.31 7.52 0.96
CA ARG A 152 -20.03 7.01 0.51
C ARG A 152 -18.84 7.66 1.21
N ILE A 153 -18.95 8.95 1.49
CA ILE A 153 -17.92 9.72 2.19
C ILE A 153 -17.84 9.27 3.66
N ALA A 154 -18.97 9.18 4.35
CA ALA A 154 -19.01 8.72 5.74
C ALA A 154 -18.43 7.30 5.87
N TRP A 155 -18.82 6.38 4.99
CA TRP A 155 -18.29 5.03 4.94
C TRP A 155 -16.78 5.03 4.63
N GLY A 156 -16.34 5.74 3.56
CA GLY A 156 -14.94 5.75 3.15
C GLY A 156 -14.01 6.41 4.16
N LYS A 157 -14.52 7.37 4.97
CA LYS A 157 -13.76 7.97 6.07
C LYS A 157 -13.78 7.10 7.32
N GLY A 158 -14.89 6.39 7.59
CA GLY A 158 -15.04 5.56 8.76
C GLY A 158 -14.25 4.23 8.69
N ILE A 159 -14.05 3.66 7.51
CA ILE A 159 -13.27 2.43 7.36
C ILE A 159 -11.91 2.56 8.05
N ASN A 160 -11.58 1.56 8.88
CA ASN A 160 -10.32 1.47 9.62
C ASN A 160 -10.01 2.76 10.41
N CYS A 161 -11.03 3.37 11.00
CA CYS A 161 -10.94 4.63 11.74
C CYS A 161 -10.29 5.77 10.92
N GLY A 162 -10.44 5.78 9.61
CA GLY A 162 -9.82 6.74 8.72
C GLY A 162 -8.31 6.56 8.53
N GLN A 163 -7.73 5.50 9.04
CA GLN A 163 -6.29 5.20 8.97
C GLN A 163 -5.91 4.60 7.62
N THR A 164 -6.29 5.28 6.55
CA THR A 164 -6.15 4.83 5.16
C THR A 164 -5.53 5.93 4.32
N CYS A 165 -4.49 5.62 3.58
CA CYS A 165 -3.76 6.56 2.72
C CYS A 165 -4.65 7.23 1.65
N VAL A 166 -5.70 6.55 1.21
CA VAL A 166 -6.68 7.01 0.20
C VAL A 166 -8.01 7.43 0.79
N ALA A 167 -8.15 7.51 2.14
CA ALA A 167 -9.39 7.97 2.75
C ALA A 167 -9.70 9.43 2.37
N PRO A 168 -10.97 9.81 2.24
CA PRO A 168 -11.37 11.21 2.12
C PRO A 168 -10.78 12.02 3.27
N ASP A 169 -9.96 13.04 2.98
CA ASP A 169 -9.28 13.84 4.01
C ASP A 169 -9.92 15.20 4.19
N TYR A 170 -10.17 15.91 3.11
CA TYR A 170 -10.89 17.18 3.11
C TYR A 170 -11.90 17.28 1.97
N PHE A 171 -12.92 18.13 2.17
CA PHE A 171 -14.05 18.23 1.25
C PHE A 171 -14.09 19.60 0.59
N LEU A 172 -14.22 19.60 -0.74
CA LEU A 172 -14.50 20.76 -1.57
C LEU A 172 -15.96 20.64 -2.03
N VAL A 173 -16.85 21.32 -1.33
CA VAL A 173 -18.29 21.24 -1.58
C VAL A 173 -18.76 22.50 -2.29
N HIS A 174 -19.51 22.34 -3.39
CA HIS A 174 -20.09 23.49 -4.11
C HIS A 174 -21.07 24.24 -3.20
N LYS A 175 -21.02 25.58 -3.23
CA LYS A 175 -21.79 26.46 -2.36
C LYS A 175 -23.31 26.23 -2.41
N ASN A 176 -23.84 25.79 -3.55
CA ASN A 176 -25.29 25.57 -3.73
C ASN A 176 -25.80 24.29 -3.05
N VAL A 177 -24.91 23.39 -2.62
CA VAL A 177 -25.28 22.08 -2.03
C VAL A 177 -24.68 21.87 -0.64
N VAL A 178 -23.89 22.80 -0.12
CA VAL A 178 -23.23 22.63 1.19
C VAL A 178 -24.22 22.54 2.33
N ASP A 179 -25.32 23.32 2.30
CA ASP A 179 -26.33 23.34 3.35
C ASP A 179 -27.17 22.05 3.39
N GLU A 180 -27.26 21.34 2.26
CA GLU A 180 -27.88 20.02 2.20
C GLU A 180 -26.88 18.91 2.57
N PHE A 181 -25.62 19.05 2.12
CA PHE A 181 -24.58 18.04 2.28
C PHE A 181 -24.18 17.81 3.75
N ILE A 182 -23.95 18.87 4.52
CA ILE A 182 -23.47 18.75 5.91
C ILE A 182 -24.45 17.95 6.78
N PRO A 183 -25.76 18.27 6.85
CA PRO A 183 -26.71 17.47 7.63
C PRO A 183 -26.83 16.02 7.18
N GLN A 184 -26.72 15.76 5.87
CA GLN A 184 -26.75 14.39 5.34
C GLN A 184 -25.50 13.60 5.77
N LEU A 185 -24.33 14.24 5.78
CA LEU A 185 -23.09 13.62 6.23
C LEU A 185 -23.13 13.31 7.72
N GLU A 186 -23.57 14.25 8.54
CA GLU A 186 -23.76 14.05 9.99
C GLU A 186 -24.72 12.89 10.27
N ALA A 187 -25.88 12.87 9.60
CA ALA A 187 -26.84 11.79 9.74
C ALA A 187 -26.27 10.41 9.37
N CYS A 188 -25.38 10.34 8.37
CA CYS A 188 -24.70 9.11 8.01
C CYS A 188 -23.72 8.66 9.11
N PHE A 189 -22.96 9.56 9.70
CA PHE A 189 -22.07 9.21 10.81
C PHE A 189 -22.85 8.74 12.04
N HIS A 190 -23.94 9.41 12.41
CA HIS A 190 -24.83 8.95 13.48
C HIS A 190 -25.44 7.59 13.18
N GLN A 191 -25.84 7.34 11.94
CA GLN A 191 -26.40 6.05 11.52
C GLN A 191 -25.39 4.91 11.62
N TYR A 192 -24.12 5.15 11.26
CA TYR A 192 -23.08 4.12 11.22
C TYR A 192 -22.43 3.88 12.58
N TYR A 193 -22.25 4.92 13.39
CA TYR A 193 -21.42 4.88 14.60
C TYR A 193 -22.15 5.31 15.88
N GLY A 194 -23.46 5.64 15.79
CA GLY A 194 -24.25 6.12 16.93
C GLY A 194 -23.91 7.56 17.33
N ASP A 195 -24.50 7.98 18.47
CA ASP A 195 -24.33 9.35 18.99
C ASP A 195 -22.97 9.58 19.68
N ASP A 196 -22.34 8.52 20.12
CA ASP A 196 -21.02 8.55 20.76
C ASP A 196 -20.09 7.54 20.08
N ILE A 197 -19.29 8.03 19.14
CA ILE A 197 -18.39 7.21 18.34
C ILE A 197 -17.38 6.41 19.18
N LEU A 198 -17.02 6.91 20.37
CA LEU A 198 -16.10 6.22 21.29
C LEU A 198 -16.73 5.01 21.99
N LYS A 199 -18.06 4.85 21.89
CA LYS A 199 -18.80 3.70 22.42
C LYS A 199 -19.30 2.75 21.34
N CYS A 200 -18.94 3.00 20.10
CA CYS A 200 -19.32 2.13 18.99
C CYS A 200 -18.38 0.91 18.95
N ASP A 201 -18.96 -0.29 19.00
CA ASP A 201 -18.19 -1.55 18.93
C ASP A 201 -17.58 -1.80 17.55
N GLU A 202 -18.01 -1.07 16.53
CA GLU A 202 -17.54 -1.17 15.13
C GLU A 202 -16.44 -0.15 14.77
N TRP A 203 -16.00 0.65 15.76
CA TRP A 203 -15.00 1.70 15.57
C TRP A 203 -13.57 1.25 15.89
#